data_755c86faf0ec8a7afccba4e1830d70fd
#
_entry.id   755c86faf0ec8a7afccba4e1830d70fd
#
_cell.length_a   1.000
_cell.length_b   1.000
_cell.length_c   1.000
_cell.angle_alpha   90.00
_cell.angle_beta   90.00
_cell.angle_gamma   90.00
#
_symmetry.space_group_name_H-M   'P 1'
#
loop_
_entity.id
_entity.type
_entity.pdbx_description
1 polymer ?
#
loop_
_entity_poly.entity_id
_entity_poly.type
_entity_poly.pdbx_seq_one_letter_code
_entity_poly.pdbx_strand_id
1 'polypeptide(L)'
;MGIFDGRRIVLGVTGGIAAYKAVEVCRRLVDAGAHVSPILTKGAEKFIGRATFDALASEKVQTSLWEEEHPIPHTNLGQNADLILVCPATARLLSDYRTGRSADLLTATLLATRAPVIVCPAMHTEMWEQPSVQENIQELINRGVEIVGP
;
A
#
# COMPACT_ATOMS: atom_id res chain seq x y z
N MET A 1 2.88 -25.87 2.43
CA MET A 1 2.27 -24.74 3.17
C MET A 1 3.09 -23.50 3.00
N GLY A 2 2.44 -22.38 2.76
CA GLY A 2 3.12 -21.09 2.64
C GLY A 2 3.36 -20.45 4.01
N ILE A 3 4.42 -19.63 4.10
CA ILE A 3 4.76 -18.95 5.36
C ILE A 3 3.71 -17.93 5.79
N PHE A 4 2.89 -17.46 4.84
CA PHE A 4 1.82 -16.50 5.11
C PHE A 4 0.42 -17.10 5.10
N ASP A 5 0.31 -18.43 5.21
CA ASP A 5 -0.99 -19.09 5.20
C ASP A 5 -1.96 -18.47 6.22
N GLY A 6 -3.14 -18.09 5.75
CA GLY A 6 -4.18 -17.49 6.58
C GLY A 6 -3.96 -16.03 6.93
N ARG A 7 -2.88 -15.40 6.48
CA ARG A 7 -2.62 -13.98 6.75
C ARG A 7 -3.28 -13.09 5.71
N ARG A 8 -3.89 -12.02 6.18
CA ARG A 8 -4.57 -11.04 5.33
C ARG A 8 -3.67 -9.82 5.15
N ILE A 9 -3.22 -9.61 3.92
CA ILE A 9 -2.31 -8.52 3.57
C ILE A 9 -3.01 -7.55 2.63
N VAL A 10 -3.03 -6.27 3.01
CA VAL A 10 -3.44 -5.19 2.11
C VAL A 10 -2.20 -4.72 1.38
N LEU A 11 -2.24 -4.76 0.06
CA LEU A 11 -1.17 -4.28 -0.81
C LEU A 11 -1.59 -2.94 -1.42
N GLY A 12 -1.00 -1.85 -0.93
CA GLY A 12 -1.23 -0.52 -1.48
C GLY A 12 -0.19 -0.19 -2.54
N VAL A 13 -0.65 0.17 -3.74
CA VAL A 13 0.22 0.51 -4.86
C VAL A 13 0.02 1.97 -5.23
N THR A 14 1.07 2.76 -5.13
CA THR A 14 1.02 4.19 -5.45
C THR A 14 1.65 4.51 -6.81
N GLY A 15 1.45 5.73 -7.28
CA GLY A 15 1.76 6.13 -8.66
C GLY A 15 3.21 6.44 -8.92
N GLY A 16 3.99 5.43 -9.19
CA GLY A 16 5.38 5.57 -9.61
C GLY A 16 5.73 4.54 -10.68
N ILE A 17 6.83 4.77 -11.37
CA ILE A 17 7.29 3.83 -12.39
C ILE A 17 7.53 2.42 -11.82
N ALA A 18 7.89 2.34 -10.55
CA ALA A 18 8.11 1.07 -9.87
C ALA A 18 6.81 0.29 -9.57
N ALA A 19 5.63 0.83 -9.92
CA ALA A 19 4.36 0.15 -9.71
C ALA A 19 4.32 -1.25 -10.35
N TYR A 20 5.01 -1.46 -11.47
CA TYR A 20 5.08 -2.77 -12.12
C TYR A 20 5.70 -3.85 -11.21
N LYS A 21 6.59 -3.47 -10.31
CA LYS A 21 7.22 -4.42 -9.36
C LYS A 21 6.23 -4.96 -8.33
N ALA A 22 5.18 -4.20 -8.05
CA ALA A 22 4.14 -4.63 -7.12
C ALA A 22 3.37 -5.84 -7.63
N VAL A 23 3.34 -6.05 -8.94
CA VAL A 23 2.72 -7.22 -9.58
C VAL A 23 3.41 -8.49 -9.10
N GLU A 24 4.75 -8.51 -9.13
CA GLU A 24 5.53 -9.65 -8.68
C GLU A 24 5.40 -9.85 -7.17
N VAL A 25 5.37 -8.77 -6.40
CA VAL A 25 5.16 -8.84 -4.96
C VAL A 25 3.80 -9.47 -4.65
N CYS A 26 2.74 -9.03 -5.33
CA CYS A 26 1.40 -9.60 -5.17
C CYS A 26 1.40 -11.09 -5.44
N ARG A 27 1.99 -11.50 -6.56
CA ARG A 27 2.08 -12.90 -6.95
C ARG A 27 2.81 -13.74 -5.91
N ARG A 28 3.95 -13.26 -5.42
CA ARG A 28 4.73 -13.98 -4.42
C ARG A 28 4.02 -14.10 -3.08
N LEU A 29 3.29 -13.07 -2.68
CA LEU A 29 2.50 -13.11 -1.45
C LEU A 29 1.38 -14.16 -1.55
N VAL A 30 0.68 -14.18 -2.67
CA VAL A 30 -0.38 -15.17 -2.91
C VAL A 30 0.20 -16.59 -2.93
N ASP A 31 1.34 -16.77 -3.62
CA ASP A 31 2.01 -18.08 -3.68
C ASP A 31 2.49 -18.52 -2.30
N ALA A 32 2.80 -17.59 -1.41
CA ALA A 32 3.21 -17.86 -0.02
C ALA A 32 2.02 -18.10 0.92
N GLY A 33 0.79 -18.10 0.40
CA GLY A 33 -0.42 -18.41 1.15
C GLY A 33 -1.20 -17.22 1.68
N ALA A 34 -0.77 -16.00 1.42
CA ALA A 34 -1.46 -14.81 1.89
C ALA A 34 -2.76 -14.57 1.14
N HIS A 35 -3.75 -14.01 1.84
CA HIS A 35 -4.92 -13.42 1.22
C HIS A 35 -4.59 -11.96 0.93
N VAL A 36 -4.44 -11.61 -0.33
CA VAL A 36 -4.00 -10.28 -0.76
C VAL A 36 -5.17 -9.44 -1.25
N SER A 37 -5.37 -8.28 -0.62
CA SER A 37 -6.38 -7.29 -1.01
C SER A 37 -5.65 -6.07 -1.58
N PRO A 38 -5.64 -5.89 -2.92
CA PRO A 38 -4.90 -4.78 -3.52
C PRO A 38 -5.71 -3.48 -3.54
N ILE A 39 -5.03 -2.38 -3.27
CA ILE A 39 -5.55 -1.02 -3.44
C ILE A 39 -4.65 -0.30 -4.43
N LEU A 40 -5.24 0.25 -5.51
CA LEU A 40 -4.53 1.12 -6.43
C LEU A 40 -4.95 2.57 -6.21
N THR A 41 -3.98 3.46 -6.06
CA THR A 41 -4.28 4.90 -6.07
C THR A 41 -4.57 5.35 -7.51
N LYS A 42 -5.16 6.53 -7.68
CA LYS A 42 -5.41 7.08 -9.02
C LYS A 42 -4.11 7.22 -9.81
N GLY A 43 -3.03 7.61 -9.14
CA GLY A 43 -1.71 7.67 -9.77
C GLY A 43 -1.21 6.30 -10.22
N ALA A 44 -1.43 5.27 -9.41
CA ALA A 44 -1.02 3.91 -9.75
C ALA A 44 -1.71 3.40 -11.02
N GLU A 45 -2.98 3.73 -11.21
CA GLU A 45 -3.75 3.32 -12.39
C GLU A 45 -3.19 3.89 -13.69
N LYS A 46 -2.38 4.94 -13.62
CA LYS A 46 -1.69 5.49 -14.79
C LYS A 46 -0.47 4.66 -15.22
N PHE A 47 0.03 3.83 -14.33
CA PHE A 47 1.22 3.00 -14.58
C PHE A 47 0.90 1.52 -14.74
N ILE A 48 -0.18 1.05 -14.14
CA ILE A 48 -0.53 -0.38 -14.14
C ILE A 48 -2.05 -0.55 -14.18
N GLY A 49 -2.53 -1.52 -14.95
CA GLY A 49 -3.96 -1.78 -15.06
C GLY A 49 -4.53 -2.60 -13.90
N ARG A 50 -5.79 -2.32 -13.57
CA ARG A 50 -6.53 -3.09 -12.54
C ARG A 50 -6.60 -4.57 -12.88
N ALA A 51 -6.78 -4.89 -14.17
CA ALA A 51 -6.95 -6.27 -14.63
C ALA A 51 -5.78 -7.16 -14.22
N THR A 52 -4.57 -6.63 -14.17
CA THR A 52 -3.38 -7.39 -13.78
C THR A 52 -3.50 -7.87 -12.32
N PHE A 53 -3.89 -6.98 -11.43
CA PHE A 53 -4.07 -7.34 -10.02
C PHE A 53 -5.31 -8.17 -9.78
N ASP A 54 -6.41 -7.89 -10.51
CA ASP A 54 -7.64 -8.70 -10.40
C ASP A 54 -7.36 -10.16 -10.74
N ALA A 55 -6.46 -10.41 -11.68
CA ALA A 55 -6.09 -11.77 -12.10
C ALA A 55 -5.20 -12.50 -11.09
N LEU A 56 -4.40 -11.77 -10.31
CA LEU A 56 -3.38 -12.36 -9.44
C LEU A 56 -3.74 -12.36 -7.96
N ALA A 57 -4.48 -11.34 -7.51
CA ALA A 57 -4.79 -11.16 -6.10
C ALA A 57 -5.94 -12.05 -5.63
N SER A 58 -6.12 -12.11 -4.32
CA SER A 58 -7.20 -12.89 -3.70
C SER A 58 -8.55 -12.19 -3.78
N GLU A 59 -8.54 -10.86 -3.95
CA GLU A 59 -9.73 -10.03 -4.12
C GLU A 59 -9.53 -9.09 -5.28
N LYS A 60 -10.63 -8.55 -5.81
CA LYS A 60 -10.57 -7.52 -6.83
C LYS A 60 -9.96 -6.23 -6.27
N VAL A 61 -9.27 -5.50 -7.14
CA VAL A 61 -8.69 -4.20 -6.80
C VAL A 61 -9.77 -3.24 -6.33
N GLN A 62 -9.48 -2.51 -5.25
CA GLN A 62 -10.30 -1.41 -4.79
C GLN A 62 -9.53 -0.11 -5.05
N THR A 63 -10.23 0.92 -5.51
CA THR A 63 -9.62 2.19 -5.91
C THR A 63 -10.29 3.41 -5.30
N SER A 64 -11.45 3.24 -4.68
CA SER A 64 -12.28 4.34 -4.22
C SER A 64 -12.92 4.06 -2.87
N LEU A 65 -13.07 5.12 -2.06
CA LEU A 65 -13.87 5.10 -0.84
C LEU A 65 -15.36 4.90 -1.11
N TRP A 66 -15.79 5.09 -2.35
CA TRP A 66 -17.20 5.22 -2.73
C TRP A 66 -17.70 4.09 -3.62
N GLU A 67 -17.00 2.94 -3.64
CA GLU A 67 -17.48 1.77 -4.36
C GLU A 67 -18.67 1.14 -3.64
N GLU A 68 -19.73 0.83 -4.40
CA GLU A 68 -21.01 0.35 -3.83
C GLU A 68 -20.90 -1.01 -3.14
N GLU A 69 -20.01 -1.86 -3.61
CA GLU A 69 -19.85 -3.22 -3.06
C GLU A 69 -19.29 -3.22 -1.63
N HIS A 70 -18.65 -2.14 -1.23
CA HIS A 70 -18.01 -2.00 0.07
C HIS A 70 -18.33 -0.64 0.67
N PRO A 71 -19.44 -0.49 1.41
CA PRO A 71 -19.89 0.84 1.90
C PRO A 71 -18.89 1.54 2.82
N ILE A 72 -18.04 0.81 3.52
CA ILE A 72 -16.96 1.41 4.35
C ILE A 72 -15.68 0.60 4.12
N PRO A 73 -15.09 0.67 2.90
CA PRO A 73 -13.98 -0.22 2.54
C PRO A 73 -12.73 -0.01 3.37
N HIS A 74 -12.39 1.25 3.70
CA HIS A 74 -11.19 1.56 4.47
C HIS A 74 -11.23 0.98 5.89
N THR A 75 -12.40 0.98 6.52
CA THR A 75 -12.57 0.41 7.85
C THR A 75 -12.44 -1.11 7.78
N ASN A 76 -13.13 -1.74 6.84
CA ASN A 76 -13.07 -3.19 6.67
C ASN A 76 -11.64 -3.65 6.35
N LEU A 77 -10.99 -3.02 5.38
CA LEU A 77 -9.62 -3.36 4.99
C LEU A 77 -8.63 -3.12 6.14
N GLY A 78 -8.74 -1.97 6.79
CA GLY A 78 -7.82 -1.59 7.86
C GLY A 78 -7.94 -2.46 9.10
N GLN A 79 -9.16 -2.78 9.51
CA GLN A 79 -9.41 -3.58 10.71
C GLN A 79 -9.09 -5.05 10.53
N ASN A 80 -9.29 -5.59 9.33
CA ASN A 80 -9.11 -7.01 9.05
C ASN A 80 -7.70 -7.38 8.59
N ALA A 81 -6.86 -6.41 8.29
CA ALA A 81 -5.49 -6.68 7.84
C ALA A 81 -4.61 -7.20 8.97
N ASP A 82 -3.77 -8.17 8.65
CA ASP A 82 -2.66 -8.59 9.51
C ASP A 82 -1.40 -7.77 9.21
N LEU A 83 -1.32 -7.23 8.00
CA LEU A 83 -0.20 -6.40 7.54
C LEU A 83 -0.69 -5.50 6.41
N ILE A 84 -0.21 -4.26 6.40
CA ILE A 84 -0.36 -3.40 5.24
C ILE A 84 1.02 -3.17 4.64
N LEU A 85 1.15 -3.47 3.35
CA LEU A 85 2.37 -3.27 2.57
C LEU A 85 2.10 -2.22 1.50
N VAL A 86 2.82 -1.11 1.55
CA VAL A 86 2.74 -0.06 0.55
C VAL A 86 3.97 -0.14 -0.35
N CYS A 87 3.78 -0.59 -1.57
CA CYS A 87 4.87 -0.87 -2.50
C CYS A 87 4.42 -0.63 -3.94
N PRO A 88 4.96 0.34 -4.64
CA PRO A 88 5.90 1.36 -4.17
C PRO A 88 5.19 2.45 -3.38
N ALA A 89 5.94 3.19 -2.56
CA ALA A 89 5.45 4.35 -1.85
C ALA A 89 6.10 5.61 -2.41
N THR A 90 5.27 6.51 -2.97
CA THR A 90 5.73 7.79 -3.49
C THR A 90 6.00 8.78 -2.36
N ALA A 91 6.72 9.85 -2.66
CA ALA A 91 6.92 10.95 -1.72
C ALA A 91 5.59 11.54 -1.25
N ARG A 92 4.60 11.62 -2.14
CA ARG A 92 3.25 12.09 -1.80
C ARG A 92 2.60 11.17 -0.75
N LEU A 93 2.67 9.87 -0.96
CA LEU A 93 2.12 8.90 0.01
C LEU A 93 2.77 9.08 1.37
N LEU A 94 4.09 9.20 1.41
CA LEU A 94 4.81 9.38 2.67
C LEU A 94 4.36 10.64 3.42
N SER A 95 4.18 11.74 2.71
CA SER A 95 3.70 13.00 3.27
C SER A 95 2.28 12.87 3.81
N ASP A 96 1.37 12.32 3.02
CA ASP A 96 -0.02 12.14 3.43
C ASP A 96 -0.14 11.21 4.64
N TYR A 97 0.62 10.13 4.63
CA TYR A 97 0.62 9.19 5.74
C TYR A 97 1.16 9.83 7.02
N ARG A 98 2.29 10.51 6.91
CA ARG A 98 2.91 11.18 8.07
C ARG A 98 2.00 12.23 8.69
N THR A 99 1.29 13.00 7.87
CA THR A 99 0.42 14.07 8.35
C THR A 99 -1.00 13.61 8.70
N GLY A 100 -1.32 12.33 8.50
CA GLY A 100 -2.65 11.79 8.78
C GLY A 100 -3.71 12.25 7.80
N ARG A 101 -3.31 12.60 6.57
CA ARG A 101 -4.26 13.07 5.56
C ARG A 101 -4.99 11.88 4.93
N SER A 102 -6.32 11.89 5.05
CA SER A 102 -7.19 10.90 4.40
C SER A 102 -7.53 11.37 2.99
N ALA A 103 -6.59 11.21 2.06
CA ALA A 103 -6.72 11.72 0.70
C ALA A 103 -7.45 10.74 -0.24
N ASP A 104 -7.39 9.45 0.05
CA ASP A 104 -7.93 8.39 -0.81
C ASP A 104 -8.18 7.12 0.01
N LEU A 105 -8.56 6.04 -0.66
CA LEU A 105 -8.83 4.76 0.01
C LEU A 105 -7.60 4.25 0.75
N LEU A 106 -6.42 4.32 0.14
CA LEU A 106 -5.20 3.80 0.77
C LEU A 106 -4.86 4.56 2.06
N THR A 107 -4.84 5.88 2.02
CA THR A 107 -4.53 6.69 3.19
C THR A 107 -5.58 6.56 4.27
N ALA A 108 -6.85 6.44 3.90
CA ALA A 108 -7.92 6.17 4.85
C ALA A 108 -7.75 4.79 5.52
N THR A 109 -7.34 3.79 4.76
CA THR A 109 -7.06 2.44 5.28
C THR A 109 -5.89 2.47 6.27
N LEU A 110 -4.85 3.23 5.96
CA LEU A 110 -3.71 3.40 6.88
C LEU A 110 -4.12 4.06 8.19
N LEU A 111 -5.08 4.98 8.17
CA LEU A 111 -5.63 5.58 9.39
C LEU A 111 -6.51 4.61 10.19
N ALA A 112 -7.17 3.69 9.52
CA ALA A 112 -8.12 2.76 10.15
C ALA A 112 -7.46 1.48 10.69
N THR A 113 -6.19 1.25 10.39
CA THR A 113 -5.52 0.00 10.77
C THR A 113 -4.75 0.11 12.07
N ARG A 114 -4.69 -1.00 12.79
CA ARG A 114 -3.75 -1.22 13.90
C ARG A 114 -2.70 -2.27 13.54
N ALA A 115 -2.74 -2.77 12.29
CA ALA A 115 -1.78 -3.75 11.81
C ALA A 115 -0.40 -3.10 11.61
N PRO A 116 0.67 -3.89 11.63
CA PRO A 116 1.98 -3.41 11.20
C PRO A 116 1.93 -2.89 9.77
N VAL A 117 2.72 -1.87 9.47
CA VAL A 117 2.82 -1.27 8.14
C VAL A 117 4.26 -1.31 7.68
N ILE A 118 4.45 -1.81 6.46
CA ILE A 118 5.74 -1.78 5.76
C ILE A 118 5.58 -0.86 4.56
N VAL A 119 6.53 0.03 4.38
CA VAL A 119 6.53 1.00 3.29
C VAL A 119 7.81 0.85 2.49
N CYS A 120 7.67 0.76 1.17
CA CYS A 120 8.79 0.59 0.23
C CYS A 120 8.94 1.84 -0.63
N PRO A 121 9.66 2.87 -0.17
CA PRO A 121 9.79 4.12 -0.93
C PRO A 121 10.50 3.91 -2.27
N ALA A 122 10.02 4.63 -3.30
CA ALA A 122 10.64 4.65 -4.61
C ALA A 122 10.44 6.01 -5.24
N MET A 123 11.55 6.69 -5.57
CA MET A 123 11.55 8.02 -6.16
C MET A 123 12.93 8.37 -6.67
N HIS A 124 13.03 9.46 -7.44
CA HIS A 124 14.32 9.97 -7.87
C HIS A 124 15.19 10.35 -6.67
N THR A 125 16.50 10.23 -6.82
CA THR A 125 17.48 10.51 -5.77
C THR A 125 17.31 11.91 -5.18
N GLU A 126 17.09 12.91 -6.02
CA GLU A 126 16.93 14.29 -5.58
C GLU A 126 15.71 14.45 -4.67
N MET A 127 14.64 13.74 -4.95
CA MET A 127 13.44 13.75 -4.08
C MET A 127 13.73 13.04 -2.76
N TRP A 128 14.38 11.89 -2.82
CA TRP A 128 14.73 11.11 -1.64
C TRP A 128 15.62 11.92 -0.67
N GLU A 129 16.55 12.68 -1.21
CA GLU A 129 17.49 13.49 -0.42
C GLU A 129 16.88 14.78 0.15
N GLN A 130 15.66 15.15 -0.26
CA GLN A 130 15.03 16.34 0.30
C GLN A 130 14.81 16.19 1.81
N PRO A 131 15.16 17.25 2.59
CA PRO A 131 14.94 17.21 4.04
C PRO A 131 13.50 16.85 4.42
N SER A 132 12.51 17.34 3.68
CA SER A 132 11.10 17.04 3.92
C SER A 132 10.80 15.55 3.81
N VAL A 133 11.38 14.88 2.82
CA VAL A 133 11.19 13.45 2.63
C VAL A 133 11.89 12.67 3.74
N GLN A 134 13.12 13.03 4.06
CA GLN A 134 13.86 12.37 5.15
C GLN A 134 13.20 12.56 6.50
N GLU A 135 12.64 13.73 6.77
CA GLU A 135 11.86 13.99 7.98
C GLU A 135 10.60 13.14 8.05
N ASN A 136 9.89 13.00 6.93
CA ASN A 136 8.71 12.14 6.86
C ASN A 136 9.07 10.68 7.16
N ILE A 137 10.15 10.19 6.56
CA ILE A 137 10.65 8.82 6.78
C ILE A 137 11.00 8.63 8.26
N GLN A 138 11.75 9.54 8.83
CA GLN A 138 12.17 9.42 10.22
C GLN A 138 10.98 9.41 11.18
N GLU A 139 9.98 10.27 10.94
CA GLU A 139 8.77 10.30 11.76
C GLU A 139 7.98 9.00 11.64
N LEU A 140 7.86 8.44 10.45
CA LEU A 140 7.19 7.17 10.25
C LEU A 140 7.91 6.04 10.99
N ILE A 141 9.23 6.02 10.96
CA ILE A 141 10.03 5.06 11.72
C ILE A 141 9.76 5.22 13.23
N ASN A 142 9.71 6.46 13.71
CA ASN A 142 9.44 6.74 15.12
C ASN A 142 8.06 6.23 15.56
N ARG A 143 7.10 6.16 14.64
CA ARG A 143 5.75 5.62 14.88
C ARG A 143 5.66 4.11 14.71
N GLY A 144 6.76 3.44 14.41
CA GLY A 144 6.79 1.98 14.27
C GLY A 144 6.57 1.47 12.86
N VAL A 145 6.54 2.33 11.85
CA VAL A 145 6.46 1.91 10.46
C VAL A 145 7.81 1.37 10.01
N GLU A 146 7.81 0.21 9.35
CA GLU A 146 9.02 -0.36 8.80
C GLU A 146 9.25 0.16 7.39
N ILE A 147 10.46 0.63 7.13
CA ILE A 147 10.87 1.17 5.83
C ILE A 147 11.81 0.17 5.17
N VAL A 148 11.50 -0.22 3.94
CA VAL A 148 12.31 -1.14 3.14
C VAL A 148 12.78 -0.41 1.88
N GLY A 149 14.09 -0.26 1.72
CA GLY A 149 14.69 0.49 0.63
C GLY A 149 14.66 2.01 0.85
N PRO A 150 14.89 2.82 -0.18
CA PRO A 150 15.18 2.50 -1.56
C PRO A 150 16.51 1.84 -1.80
#